data_bd75290956419981477231d7df05658d
#
_entry.id   bd75290956419981477231d7df05658d
#
_cell.length_a   1.000
_cell.length_b   1.000
_cell.length_c   1.000
_cell.angle_alpha   90.00
_cell.angle_beta   90.00
_cell.angle_gamma   90.00
#
_symmetry.space_group_name_H-M   'P 1'
#
loop_
_entity.id
_entity.type
_entity.pdbx_description
1 polymer ?
#
loop_
_entity_poly.entity_id
_entity_poly.type
_entity_poly.pdbx_seq_one_letter_code
_entity_poly.pdbx_strand_id
1 'polypeptide(L)'
;MSLQKDLREFIKLLSSLDVRFVIVGAFAVAYHGYYRYTSDIDLFIDRSDENAERIQTAIDQFGFADLNLAQQDFTEADQVIQLGVSPNRIDLMTFLSGVTFDEAWAAREYGNLDGLNVPFISKKMLKQNKVACGRLQDLADAEHL
;
A
#
# COMPACT_ATOMS: atom_id res chain seq x y z
N MET A 1 -5.84 -5.86 -13.64
CA MET A 1 -4.97 -6.54 -12.65
C MET A 1 -5.82 -7.41 -11.74
N SER A 2 -5.39 -8.64 -11.53
CA SER A 2 -6.06 -9.56 -10.61
C SER A 2 -5.22 -9.75 -9.36
N LEU A 3 -5.90 -10.05 -8.26
CA LEU A 3 -5.29 -10.34 -6.97
C LEU A 3 -5.63 -11.76 -6.56
N GLN A 4 -4.76 -12.35 -5.77
CA GLN A 4 -5.14 -13.56 -5.04
C GLN A 4 -6.34 -13.23 -4.15
N LYS A 5 -7.23 -14.20 -4.01
CA LYS A 5 -8.50 -14.01 -3.28
C LYS A 5 -8.29 -13.45 -1.86
N ASP A 6 -7.32 -13.98 -1.14
CA ASP A 6 -7.08 -13.55 0.25
C ASP A 6 -6.59 -12.11 0.33
N LEU A 7 -5.72 -11.69 -0.60
CA LEU A 7 -5.25 -10.31 -0.66
C LEU A 7 -6.41 -9.36 -0.95
N ARG A 8 -7.26 -9.75 -1.90
CA ARG A 8 -8.45 -8.98 -2.26
C ARG A 8 -9.37 -8.80 -1.07
N GLU A 9 -9.66 -9.88 -0.36
CA GLU A 9 -10.54 -9.83 0.81
C GLU A 9 -9.97 -8.99 1.94
N PHE A 10 -8.66 -9.04 2.16
CA PHE A 10 -8.01 -8.22 3.17
C PHE A 10 -8.09 -6.73 2.81
N ILE A 11 -7.83 -6.36 1.56
CA ILE A 11 -7.92 -4.98 1.10
C ILE A 11 -9.36 -4.48 1.22
N LYS A 12 -10.33 -5.33 0.89
CA LYS A 12 -11.76 -5.01 1.06
C LYS A 12 -12.07 -4.73 2.52
N LEU A 13 -11.53 -5.54 3.43
CA LEU A 13 -11.73 -5.36 4.87
C LEU A 13 -11.11 -4.04 5.36
N LEU A 14 -9.90 -3.71 4.92
CA LEU A 14 -9.27 -2.43 5.24
C LEU A 14 -10.18 -1.25 4.84
N SER A 15 -10.73 -1.30 3.63
CA SER A 15 -11.63 -0.26 3.13
C SER A 15 -12.92 -0.19 3.97
N SER A 16 -13.49 -1.33 4.34
CA SER A 16 -14.72 -1.39 5.13
C SER A 16 -14.56 -0.86 6.55
N LEU A 17 -13.34 -0.90 7.08
CA LEU A 17 -13.00 -0.38 8.40
C LEU A 17 -12.47 1.06 8.36
N ASP A 18 -12.57 1.72 7.21
CA ASP A 18 -12.10 3.09 7.00
C ASP A 18 -10.62 3.28 7.28
N VAL A 19 -9.81 2.28 7.01
CA VAL A 19 -8.36 2.40 7.08
C VAL A 19 -7.88 3.35 6.01
N ARG A 20 -7.02 4.29 6.38
CA ARG A 20 -6.37 5.19 5.43
C ARG A 20 -5.12 4.55 4.87
N PHE A 21 -5.14 4.28 3.59
CA PHE A 21 -3.99 3.75 2.84
C PHE A 21 -4.08 4.22 1.40
N VAL A 22 -2.93 4.25 0.73
CA VAL A 22 -2.88 4.39 -0.73
C VAL A 22 -2.01 3.28 -1.31
N ILE A 23 -2.41 2.75 -2.46
CA ILE A 23 -1.63 1.74 -3.15
C ILE A 23 -0.45 2.42 -3.82
N VAL A 24 0.75 1.90 -3.56
CA VAL A 24 2.01 2.39 -4.11
C VAL A 24 2.75 1.25 -4.82
N GLY A 25 4.01 1.42 -5.16
CA GLY A 25 4.83 0.36 -5.74
C GLY A 25 4.36 -0.07 -7.13
N ALA A 26 4.66 -1.33 -7.47
CA ALA A 26 4.44 -1.86 -8.81
C ALA A 26 2.97 -1.87 -9.24
N PHE A 27 2.03 -2.11 -8.33
CA PHE A 27 0.60 -2.05 -8.66
C PHE A 27 0.17 -0.64 -9.04
N ALA A 28 0.73 0.39 -8.39
CA ALA A 28 0.45 1.78 -8.76
C ALA A 28 1.08 2.13 -10.11
N VAL A 29 2.29 1.66 -10.37
CA VAL A 29 2.95 1.85 -11.68
C VAL A 29 2.09 1.24 -12.79
N ALA A 30 1.58 0.03 -12.57
CA ALA A 30 0.69 -0.64 -13.52
C ALA A 30 -0.62 0.12 -13.73
N TYR A 31 -1.22 0.62 -12.65
CA TYR A 31 -2.44 1.43 -12.71
C TYR A 31 -2.24 2.68 -13.57
N HIS A 32 -1.08 3.31 -13.48
CA HIS A 32 -0.75 4.51 -14.25
C HIS A 32 -0.23 4.21 -15.67
N GLY A 33 -0.29 2.95 -16.10
CA GLY A 33 -0.10 2.59 -17.51
C GLY A 33 1.19 1.85 -17.85
N TYR A 34 2.10 1.66 -16.91
CA TYR A 34 3.32 0.90 -17.15
C TYR A 34 3.26 -0.46 -16.45
N TYR A 35 2.58 -1.41 -17.10
CA TYR A 35 2.42 -2.75 -16.55
C TYR A 35 3.74 -3.51 -16.53
N ARG A 36 4.04 -4.13 -15.42
CA ARG A 36 5.04 -5.19 -15.27
C ARG A 36 4.56 -6.19 -14.22
N TYR A 37 5.04 -7.41 -14.32
CA TYR A 37 4.62 -8.44 -13.38
C TYR A 37 5.01 -8.07 -11.93
N THR A 38 4.08 -8.27 -11.03
CA THR A 38 4.34 -8.18 -9.60
C THR A 38 3.39 -9.12 -8.86
N SER A 39 3.85 -9.72 -7.78
CA SER A 39 3.06 -10.61 -6.92
C SER A 39 2.68 -9.96 -5.60
N ASP A 40 3.48 -9.00 -5.14
CA ASP A 40 3.28 -8.36 -3.84
C ASP A 40 2.66 -6.99 -4.02
N ILE A 41 1.79 -6.61 -3.09
CA ILE A 41 1.15 -5.29 -3.13
C ILE A 41 1.66 -4.43 -1.98
N ASP A 42 2.00 -3.19 -2.28
CA ASP A 42 2.52 -2.23 -1.32
C ASP A 42 1.46 -1.18 -0.98
N LEU A 43 1.18 -1.04 0.30
CA LEU A 43 0.24 -0.06 0.81
C LEU A 43 0.96 0.94 1.71
N PHE A 44 0.88 2.22 1.38
CA PHE A 44 1.37 3.30 2.21
C PHE A 44 0.25 3.69 3.17
N ILE A 45 0.50 3.59 4.48
CA ILE A 45 -0.52 3.77 5.52
C ILE A 45 -0.30 5.06 6.30
N ASP A 46 -1.40 5.63 6.80
CA ASP A 46 -1.37 6.69 7.78
C ASP A 46 -0.98 6.09 9.14
N ARG A 47 0.02 6.68 9.80
CA ARG A 47 0.51 6.18 11.10
C ARG A 47 -0.14 6.83 12.30
N SER A 48 -1.30 7.44 12.15
CA SER A 48 -2.05 7.93 13.31
C SER A 48 -2.50 6.78 14.21
N ASP A 49 -2.69 7.06 15.50
CA ASP A 49 -3.17 6.05 16.44
C ASP A 49 -4.53 5.48 16.03
N GLU A 50 -5.42 6.33 15.54
CA GLU A 50 -6.74 5.91 15.07
C GLU A 50 -6.64 4.93 13.92
N ASN A 51 -5.78 5.22 12.94
CA ASN A 51 -5.60 4.36 11.78
C ASN A 51 -4.94 3.03 12.18
N ALA A 52 -3.95 3.09 13.08
CA ALA A 52 -3.29 1.90 13.60
C ALA A 52 -4.27 0.96 14.31
N GLU A 53 -5.22 1.49 15.07
CA GLU A 53 -6.25 0.71 15.72
C GLU A 53 -7.14 0.00 14.70
N ARG A 54 -7.53 0.68 13.63
CA ARG A 54 -8.33 0.10 12.56
C ARG A 54 -7.57 -1.00 11.80
N ILE A 55 -6.29 -0.80 11.56
CA ILE A 55 -5.44 -1.82 10.93
C ILE A 55 -5.34 -3.04 11.83
N GLN A 56 -5.13 -2.85 13.14
CA GLN A 56 -5.05 -3.95 14.08
C GLN A 56 -6.35 -4.76 14.10
N THR A 57 -7.49 -4.08 14.06
CA THR A 57 -8.80 -4.74 13.99
C THR A 57 -8.91 -5.58 12.71
N ALA A 58 -8.47 -5.06 11.57
CA ALA A 58 -8.49 -5.80 10.31
C ALA A 58 -7.60 -7.05 10.38
N ILE A 59 -6.41 -6.92 10.94
CA ILE A 59 -5.47 -8.03 11.08
C ILE A 59 -6.05 -9.13 11.95
N ASP A 60 -6.65 -8.76 13.08
CA ASP A 60 -7.25 -9.72 14.01
C ASP A 60 -8.45 -10.42 13.38
N GLN A 61 -9.30 -9.69 12.67
CA GLN A 61 -10.48 -10.27 12.00
C GLN A 61 -10.09 -11.18 10.85
N PHE A 62 -9.01 -10.86 10.13
CA PHE A 62 -8.60 -11.64 8.97
C PHE A 62 -7.85 -12.93 9.33
N GLY A 63 -7.37 -13.05 10.55
CA GLY A 63 -6.68 -14.26 11.00
C GLY A 63 -5.16 -14.16 11.01
N PHE A 64 -4.61 -12.97 11.01
CA PHE A 64 -3.17 -12.72 11.16
C PHE A 64 -2.75 -12.52 12.63
N ALA A 65 -3.62 -12.91 13.57
CA ALA A 65 -3.37 -12.69 15.00
C ALA A 65 -2.09 -13.37 15.51
N ASP A 66 -1.71 -14.52 14.94
CA ASP A 66 -0.49 -15.26 15.33
C ASP A 66 0.81 -14.53 14.94
N LEU A 67 0.74 -13.47 14.17
CA LEU A 67 1.94 -12.69 13.83
C LEU A 67 2.41 -11.81 14.99
N ASN A 68 1.64 -11.74 16.08
CA ASN A 68 1.97 -10.96 17.28
C ASN A 68 2.28 -9.50 16.97
N LEU A 69 1.57 -8.91 16.02
CA LEU A 69 1.72 -7.51 15.68
C LEU A 69 1.00 -6.65 16.71
N ALA A 70 1.66 -5.60 17.17
CA ALA A 70 1.06 -4.63 18.09
C ALA A 70 0.64 -3.38 17.31
N GLN A 71 -0.35 -2.67 17.82
CA GLN A 71 -0.81 -1.41 17.24
C GLN A 71 0.37 -0.44 17.05
N GLN A 72 1.32 -0.42 17.95
CA GLN A 72 2.51 0.40 17.89
C GLN A 72 3.34 0.18 16.63
N ASP A 73 3.33 -1.03 16.06
CA ASP A 73 4.07 -1.33 14.83
C ASP A 73 3.60 -0.47 13.65
N PHE A 74 2.35 0.00 13.70
CA PHE A 74 1.76 0.81 12.63
C PHE A 74 1.83 2.31 12.88
N THR A 75 2.41 2.74 14.01
CA THR A 75 2.59 4.16 14.34
C THR A 75 4.05 4.60 14.26
N GLU A 76 4.98 3.68 14.30
CA GLU A 76 6.40 3.99 14.24
C GLU A 76 6.84 4.38 12.83
N ALA A 77 7.80 5.30 12.75
CA ALA A 77 8.38 5.73 11.49
C ALA A 77 9.24 4.62 10.88
N ASP A 78 9.42 4.69 9.56
CA ASP A 78 10.36 3.85 8.80
C ASP A 78 10.15 2.34 8.95
N GLN A 79 8.88 1.93 9.03
CA GLN A 79 8.52 0.51 9.17
C GLN A 79 7.92 -0.06 7.89
N VAL A 80 8.26 -1.31 7.62
CA VAL A 80 7.57 -2.13 6.62
C VAL A 80 7.08 -3.39 7.34
N ILE A 81 5.78 -3.59 7.37
CA ILE A 81 5.16 -4.76 7.99
C ILE A 81 4.69 -5.69 6.88
N GLN A 82 5.24 -6.89 6.80
CA GLN A 82 4.91 -7.87 5.78
C GLN A 82 3.84 -8.83 6.28
N LEU A 83 2.73 -8.90 5.56
CA LEU A 83 1.63 -9.81 5.85
C LEU A 83 1.57 -10.89 4.77
N GLY A 84 1.74 -12.14 5.19
CA GLY A 84 1.79 -13.27 4.26
C GLY A 84 3.18 -13.48 3.68
N VAL A 85 3.26 -14.36 2.67
CA VAL A 85 4.50 -14.68 1.96
C VAL A 85 4.24 -14.61 0.46
N SER A 86 5.28 -14.24 -0.31
CA SER A 86 5.16 -14.18 -1.76
C SER A 86 4.72 -15.53 -2.33
N PRO A 87 3.81 -15.57 -3.31
CA PRO A 87 3.29 -14.44 -4.11
C PRO A 87 2.05 -13.76 -3.51
N ASN A 88 1.72 -13.99 -2.26
CA ASN A 88 0.51 -13.48 -1.60
C ASN A 88 0.85 -12.54 -0.45
N ARG A 89 1.82 -11.64 -0.66
CA ARG A 89 2.28 -10.74 0.39
C ARG A 89 1.73 -9.34 0.23
N ILE A 90 1.32 -8.76 1.35
CA ILE A 90 0.99 -7.34 1.44
C ILE A 90 2.05 -6.67 2.32
N ASP A 91 2.65 -5.60 1.82
CA ASP A 91 3.59 -4.80 2.59
C ASP A 91 2.91 -3.51 3.02
N LEU A 92 2.76 -3.33 4.33
CA LEU A 92 2.25 -2.08 4.91
C LEU A 92 3.44 -1.20 5.26
N MET A 93 3.50 -0.01 4.67
CA MET A 93 4.64 0.89 4.80
C MET A 93 4.23 2.14 5.55
N THR A 94 4.95 2.49 6.61
CA THR A 94 4.71 3.73 7.35
C THR A 94 5.49 4.91 6.80
N PHE A 95 6.34 4.67 5.80
CA PHE A 95 7.22 5.65 5.19
C PHE A 95 7.28 5.44 3.68
N LEU A 96 7.37 6.53 2.94
CA LEU A 96 7.56 6.50 1.49
C LEU A 96 8.54 7.61 1.11
N SER A 97 9.64 7.24 0.43
CA SER A 97 10.68 8.20 0.07
C SER A 97 10.12 9.36 -0.76
N GLY A 98 10.41 10.57 -0.34
CA GLY A 98 10.05 11.78 -1.07
C GLY A 98 8.58 12.21 -1.00
N VAL A 99 7.72 11.48 -0.28
CA VAL A 99 6.28 11.78 -0.20
C VAL A 99 5.78 11.55 1.22
N THR A 100 5.07 12.52 1.78
CA THR A 100 4.39 12.35 3.06
C THR A 100 3.04 11.66 2.85
N PHE A 101 2.52 11.03 3.90
CA PHE A 101 1.19 10.42 3.79
C PHE A 101 0.11 11.47 3.52
N ASP A 102 0.17 12.61 4.17
CA ASP A 102 -0.82 13.68 3.97
C ASP A 102 -0.86 14.15 2.52
N GLU A 103 0.31 14.30 1.89
CA GLU A 103 0.39 14.65 0.46
C GLU A 103 -0.22 13.57 -0.41
N ALA A 104 0.14 12.31 -0.16
CA ALA A 104 -0.37 11.19 -0.94
C ALA A 104 -1.88 11.04 -0.78
N TRP A 105 -2.37 11.18 0.44
CA TRP A 105 -3.80 11.07 0.73
C TRP A 105 -4.61 12.18 0.08
N ALA A 106 -4.12 13.42 0.14
CA ALA A 106 -4.80 14.56 -0.46
C ALA A 106 -4.93 14.45 -1.97
N ALA A 107 -3.93 13.86 -2.63
CA ALA A 107 -3.90 13.71 -4.10
C ALA A 107 -4.32 12.32 -4.58
N ARG A 108 -4.83 11.46 -3.72
CA ARG A 108 -5.19 10.09 -4.07
C ARG A 108 -6.21 10.03 -5.20
N GLU A 109 -6.09 8.98 -6.01
CA GLU A 109 -7.01 8.71 -7.10
C GLU A 109 -7.67 7.37 -6.86
N TYR A 110 -8.99 7.31 -6.92
CA TYR A 110 -9.70 6.05 -6.77
C TYR A 110 -9.77 5.33 -8.10
N GLY A 111 -9.42 4.07 -8.08
CA GLY A 111 -9.43 3.21 -9.25
C GLY A 111 -9.84 1.79 -8.94
N ASN A 112 -10.04 1.01 -9.98
CA ASN A 112 -10.46 -0.38 -9.87
C ASN A 112 -9.24 -1.29 -9.67
N LEU A 113 -9.30 -2.09 -8.61
CA LEU A 113 -8.33 -3.15 -8.35
C LEU A 113 -9.13 -4.43 -8.15
N ASP A 114 -9.20 -5.24 -9.19
CA ASP A 114 -9.92 -6.51 -9.18
C ASP A 114 -11.36 -6.39 -8.64
N GLY A 115 -12.09 -5.37 -9.14
CA GLY A 115 -13.46 -5.10 -8.74
C GLY A 115 -13.62 -4.22 -7.51
N LEU A 116 -12.55 -3.90 -6.81
CA LEU A 116 -12.58 -3.01 -5.66
C LEU A 116 -12.25 -1.57 -6.06
N ASN A 117 -13.00 -0.61 -5.54
CA ASN A 117 -12.70 0.80 -5.72
C ASN A 117 -11.78 1.24 -4.58
N VAL A 118 -10.51 1.45 -4.86
CA VAL A 118 -9.47 1.69 -3.85
C VAL A 118 -8.61 2.90 -4.21
N PRO A 119 -8.00 3.55 -3.20
CA PRO A 119 -7.15 4.71 -3.46
C PRO A 119 -5.75 4.32 -3.91
N PHE A 120 -5.34 4.88 -5.04
CA PHE A 120 -3.98 4.78 -5.55
C PHE A 120 -3.25 6.10 -5.33
N ILE A 121 -1.95 6.03 -5.13
CA ILE A 121 -1.11 7.22 -5.17
C ILE A 121 -1.22 7.88 -6.55
N SER A 122 -1.25 9.22 -6.62
CA SER A 122 -1.31 9.91 -7.90
C SER A 122 -0.05 9.67 -8.71
N LYS A 123 -0.18 9.82 -10.04
CA LYS A 123 0.96 9.66 -10.95
C LYS A 123 2.12 10.60 -10.58
N LYS A 124 1.80 11.86 -10.27
CA LYS A 124 2.79 12.86 -9.88
C LYS A 124 3.55 12.45 -8.61
N MET A 125 2.83 12.03 -7.58
CA MET A 125 3.44 11.61 -6.31
C MET A 125 4.22 10.32 -6.46
N LEU A 126 3.73 9.38 -7.27
CA LEU A 126 4.43 8.14 -7.54
C LEU A 126 5.76 8.40 -8.26
N LYS A 127 5.76 9.28 -9.24
CA LYS A 127 6.98 9.66 -9.95
C LYS A 127 7.98 10.31 -8.99
N GLN A 128 7.52 11.21 -8.13
CA GLN A 128 8.34 11.85 -7.10
C GLN A 128 8.96 10.81 -6.17
N ASN A 129 8.19 9.81 -5.75
CA ASN A 129 8.68 8.71 -4.92
C ASN A 129 9.74 7.89 -5.63
N LYS A 130 9.50 7.51 -6.88
CA LYS A 130 10.44 6.68 -7.66
C LYS A 130 11.78 7.39 -7.86
N VAL A 131 11.75 8.66 -8.17
CA VAL A 131 12.99 9.47 -8.31
C VAL A 131 13.72 9.57 -6.97
N ALA A 132 13.00 9.77 -5.87
CA ALA A 132 13.59 9.84 -4.53
C ALA A 132 14.23 8.52 -4.09
N CYS A 133 13.65 7.38 -4.46
CA CYS A 133 14.23 6.06 -4.20
C CYS A 133 15.54 5.85 -4.96
N GLY A 134 15.59 6.25 -6.23
CA GLY A 134 16.82 6.30 -7.01
C GLY A 134 17.42 4.99 -7.48
N ARG A 135 16.79 3.85 -7.23
CA ARG A 135 17.26 2.56 -7.75
C ARG A 135 17.04 2.51 -9.28
N LEU A 136 17.81 1.68 -10.00
CA LEU A 136 17.67 1.57 -11.45
C LEU A 136 16.23 1.24 -11.87
N GLN A 137 15.58 0.31 -11.19
CA GLN A 137 14.19 -0.03 -11.48
C GLN A 137 13.25 1.15 -11.21
N ASP A 138 13.49 1.91 -10.14
CA ASP A 138 12.69 3.06 -9.79
C ASP A 138 12.81 4.18 -10.82
N LEU A 139 14.01 4.44 -11.30
CA LEU A 139 14.25 5.44 -12.34
C LEU A 139 13.62 5.02 -13.67
N ALA A 140 13.68 3.74 -13.99
CA ALA A 140 13.03 3.20 -15.19
C ALA A 140 11.51 3.35 -15.09
N ASP A 141 10.92 3.03 -13.92
CA ASP A 141 9.50 3.23 -13.67
C ASP A 141 9.11 4.70 -13.84
N ALA A 142 9.92 5.62 -13.29
CA ALA A 142 9.66 7.05 -13.39
C ALA A 142 9.65 7.56 -14.83
N GLU A 143 10.51 7.03 -15.69
CA GLU A 143 10.54 7.40 -17.12
C GLU A 143 9.26 7.01 -17.85
N HIS A 144 8.58 5.95 -17.41
CA HIS A 144 7.35 5.46 -18.03
C HIS A 144 6.09 6.12 -17.47
N LEU A 145 6.24 6.94 -16.46
CA LEU A 145 5.09 7.65 -15.82
C LEU A 145 4.88 9.10 -16.40
#